data_b876069b0636394cadd2ec0942f7cfe6
#
_entry.id   b876069b0636394cadd2ec0942f7cfe6
#
_cell.length_a   1.000
_cell.length_b   1.000
_cell.length_c   1.000
_cell.angle_alpha   90.00
_cell.angle_beta   90.00
_cell.angle_gamma   90.00
#
_symmetry.space_group_name_H-M   'P 1'
#
loop_
_entity.id
_entity.type
_entity.pdbx_description
1 polymer ?
#
loop_
_entity_poly.entity_id
_entity_poly.type
_entity_poly.pdbx_seq_one_letter_code
_entity_poly.pdbx_strand_id
1 'polypeptide(L)'
;MDKIAVVILNWNGCDMLRSFLPSVVRFSEADGAVVYVADNGSTDASVAMLRREFPSVHLILLEENHGFADGYNLALKQVEAEYVVLLNSDVEVTEHWLVPLAEYMDAHLETAACQPKIRSWRNKGQFEYAGAAGGFIDRYGYPFCRGRIMGVVEEDKGQYDTVIPIFWATGAALFIRLADYREAGGLDGRF
;
A
#
# COMPACT_ATOMS: atom_id res chain seq x y z
N MET A 1 -3.24 -8.18 19.11
CA MET A 1 -3.43 -8.10 17.65
C MET A 1 -3.70 -6.65 17.33
N ASP A 2 -2.89 -6.08 16.47
CA ASP A 2 -3.04 -4.68 16.06
C ASP A 2 -4.27 -4.51 15.17
N LYS A 3 -4.87 -3.31 15.15
CA LYS A 3 -6.00 -3.07 14.25
C LYS A 3 -5.51 -2.93 12.81
N ILE A 4 -4.45 -2.15 12.58
CA ILE A 4 -3.91 -1.87 11.25
C ILE A 4 -2.39 -2.05 11.26
N ALA A 5 -1.86 -2.80 10.29
CA ALA A 5 -0.44 -2.88 10.00
C ALA A 5 -0.15 -2.30 8.61
N VAL A 6 0.71 -1.30 8.54
CA VAL A 6 1.22 -0.77 7.26
C VAL A 6 2.51 -1.50 6.94
N VAL A 7 2.55 -2.22 5.83
CA VAL A 7 3.68 -3.06 5.43
C VAL A 7 4.27 -2.54 4.13
N ILE A 8 5.54 -2.13 4.18
CA ILE A 8 6.33 -1.70 3.02
C ILE A 8 7.30 -2.81 2.67
N LEU A 9 7.25 -3.31 1.43
CA LEU A 9 8.26 -4.22 0.89
C LEU A 9 9.42 -3.41 0.31
N ASN A 10 10.63 -3.63 0.80
CA ASN A 10 11.83 -2.91 0.39
C ASN A 10 12.86 -3.85 -0.25
N TRP A 11 13.42 -3.44 -1.38
CA TRP A 11 14.60 -4.05 -1.98
C TRP A 11 15.51 -2.97 -2.55
N ASN A 12 16.68 -2.77 -1.92
CA ASN A 12 17.67 -1.76 -2.30
C ASN A 12 17.09 -0.34 -2.44
N GLY A 13 16.13 0.02 -1.57
CA GLY A 13 15.38 1.26 -1.62
C GLY A 13 15.77 2.27 -0.54
N CYS A 14 17.01 2.29 -0.05
CA CYS A 14 17.45 3.12 1.07
C CYS A 14 17.06 4.60 0.91
N ASP A 15 17.27 5.20 -0.26
CA ASP A 15 16.98 6.62 -0.51
C ASP A 15 15.47 6.89 -0.62
N MET A 16 14.70 5.96 -1.18
CA MET A 16 13.23 6.03 -1.22
C MET A 16 12.66 5.98 0.19
N LEU A 17 13.06 5.00 0.98
CA LEU A 17 12.63 4.89 2.38
C LEU A 17 12.99 6.16 3.16
N ARG A 18 14.22 6.69 3.02
CA ARG A 18 14.61 7.92 3.72
C ARG A 18 13.74 9.11 3.34
N SER A 19 13.26 9.17 2.11
CA SER A 19 12.45 10.27 1.59
C SER A 19 10.97 10.16 2.02
N PHE A 20 10.37 8.98 2.00
CA PHE A 20 8.93 8.79 2.15
C PHE A 20 8.51 8.22 3.51
N LEU A 21 9.32 7.36 4.12
CA LEU A 21 9.00 6.71 5.40
C LEU A 21 8.70 7.67 6.55
N PRO A 22 9.32 8.87 6.65
CA PRO A 22 8.97 9.83 7.71
C PRO A 22 7.49 10.19 7.75
N SER A 23 6.84 10.40 6.59
CA SER A 23 5.41 10.68 6.52
C SER A 23 4.59 9.46 6.90
N VAL A 24 5.00 8.26 6.44
CA VAL A 24 4.31 7.01 6.74
C VAL A 24 4.32 6.72 8.23
N VAL A 25 5.47 6.79 8.88
CA VAL A 25 5.58 6.58 10.34
C VAL A 25 4.73 7.59 11.09
N ARG A 26 4.93 8.88 10.81
CA ARG A 26 4.24 9.96 11.52
C ARG A 26 2.72 9.83 11.47
N PHE A 27 2.15 9.65 10.30
CA PHE A 27 0.71 9.72 10.13
C PHE A 27 0.02 8.37 10.37
N SER A 28 0.71 7.25 10.09
CA SER A 28 0.14 5.93 10.40
C SER A 28 0.13 5.64 11.90
N GLU A 29 1.21 5.97 12.63
CA GLU A 29 1.24 5.83 14.09
C GLU A 29 0.22 6.76 14.77
N ALA A 30 0.00 7.98 14.24
CA ALA A 30 -1.04 8.89 14.73
C ALA A 30 -2.46 8.32 14.54
N ASP A 31 -2.69 7.54 13.49
CA ASP A 31 -3.95 6.81 13.25
C ASP A 31 -4.02 5.46 14.01
N GLY A 32 -3.02 5.14 14.85
CA GLY A 32 -2.97 3.93 15.67
C GLY A 32 -2.52 2.68 14.94
N ALA A 33 -1.88 2.82 13.77
CA ALA A 33 -1.33 1.70 13.02
C ALA A 33 0.13 1.41 13.42
N VAL A 34 0.54 0.16 13.21
CA VAL A 34 1.94 -0.27 13.36
C VAL A 34 2.60 -0.32 11.98
N VAL A 35 3.80 0.23 11.86
CA VAL A 35 4.54 0.27 10.60
C VAL A 35 5.59 -0.83 10.54
N TYR A 36 5.56 -1.60 9.48
CA TYR A 36 6.51 -2.66 9.16
C TYR A 36 7.26 -2.30 7.87
N VAL A 37 8.55 -2.57 7.85
CA VAL A 37 9.34 -2.66 6.62
C VAL A 37 9.85 -4.08 6.47
N ALA A 38 9.40 -4.77 5.43
CA ALA A 38 9.90 -6.07 5.04
C ALA A 38 11.05 -5.88 4.05
N ASP A 39 12.26 -6.08 4.52
CA ASP A 39 13.46 -6.04 3.70
C ASP A 39 13.61 -7.35 2.93
N ASN A 40 13.52 -7.28 1.61
CA ASN A 40 13.49 -8.41 0.69
C ASN A 40 14.91 -8.75 0.21
N GLY A 41 15.83 -8.96 1.15
CA GLY A 41 17.22 -9.31 0.86
C GLY A 41 18.03 -8.15 0.25
N SER A 42 17.91 -6.93 0.78
CA SER A 42 18.68 -5.78 0.31
C SER A 42 20.18 -5.93 0.59
N THR A 43 20.99 -5.42 -0.33
CA THR A 43 22.45 -5.37 -0.22
C THR A 43 22.98 -3.95 -0.01
N ASP A 44 22.10 -2.94 -0.04
CA ASP A 44 22.40 -1.54 0.22
C ASP A 44 22.36 -1.18 1.72
N ALA A 45 22.38 0.10 2.03
CA ALA A 45 22.32 0.58 3.41
C ALA A 45 20.91 0.57 4.06
N SER A 46 19.87 0.02 3.41
CA SER A 46 18.49 0.07 3.87
C SER A 46 18.32 -0.41 5.31
N VAL A 47 18.76 -1.62 5.62
CA VAL A 47 18.62 -2.22 6.96
C VAL A 47 19.35 -1.43 8.04
N ALA A 48 20.59 -1.00 7.74
CA ALA A 48 21.39 -0.21 8.68
C ALA A 48 20.76 1.16 8.95
N MET A 49 20.24 1.80 7.92
CA MET A 49 19.53 3.08 7.99
C MET A 49 18.25 2.94 8.82
N LEU A 50 17.41 1.94 8.54
CA LEU A 50 16.16 1.70 9.26
C LEU A 50 16.40 1.49 10.76
N ARG A 51 17.35 0.66 11.13
CA ARG A 51 17.70 0.43 12.56
C ARG A 51 18.18 1.69 13.28
N ARG A 52 18.87 2.60 12.58
CA ARG A 52 19.41 3.82 13.16
C ARG A 52 18.40 4.95 13.19
N GLU A 53 17.66 5.17 12.09
CA GLU A 53 16.86 6.37 11.86
C GLU A 53 15.37 6.15 12.19
N PHE A 54 14.90 4.89 12.15
CA PHE A 54 13.48 4.54 12.37
C PHE A 54 13.31 3.39 13.38
N PRO A 55 13.70 3.59 14.64
CA PRO A 55 13.67 2.50 15.64
C PRO A 55 12.27 2.04 16.05
N SER A 56 11.20 2.81 15.74
CA SER A 56 9.80 2.41 15.96
C SER A 56 9.27 1.45 14.88
N VAL A 57 9.94 1.39 13.73
CA VAL A 57 9.50 0.53 12.62
C VAL A 57 9.88 -0.91 12.88
N HIS A 58 8.91 -1.81 12.70
CA HIS A 58 9.14 -3.24 12.81
C HIS A 58 9.83 -3.78 11.55
N LEU A 59 11.01 -4.37 11.71
CA LEU A 59 11.76 -4.95 10.59
C LEU A 59 11.47 -6.43 10.44
N ILE A 60 11.05 -6.82 9.24
CA ILE A 60 11.01 -8.20 8.77
C ILE A 60 12.16 -8.37 7.78
N LEU A 61 13.06 -9.31 8.04
CA LEU A 61 14.22 -9.55 7.19
C LEU A 61 14.04 -10.86 6.44
N LEU A 62 13.94 -10.79 5.12
CA LEU A 62 13.95 -11.95 4.23
C LEU A 62 15.40 -12.20 3.76
N GLU A 63 15.76 -13.46 3.59
CA GLU A 63 17.14 -13.86 3.30
C GLU A 63 17.59 -13.45 1.89
N GLU A 64 16.64 -13.41 0.94
CA GLU A 64 16.88 -13.07 -0.47
C GLU A 64 15.69 -12.32 -1.08
N ASN A 65 15.86 -11.80 -2.31
CA ASN A 65 14.78 -11.15 -3.03
C ASN A 65 13.81 -12.17 -3.65
N HIS A 66 12.63 -12.27 -3.08
CA HIS A 66 11.52 -13.13 -3.53
C HIS A 66 10.59 -12.45 -4.55
N GLY A 67 10.94 -11.26 -5.07
CA GLY A 67 10.03 -10.47 -5.91
C GLY A 67 8.92 -9.79 -5.09
N PHE A 68 7.95 -9.22 -5.79
CA PHE A 68 6.89 -8.44 -5.16
C PHE A 68 5.85 -9.33 -4.43
N ALA A 69 5.28 -10.28 -5.16
CA ALA A 69 4.18 -11.09 -4.65
C ALA A 69 4.62 -12.01 -3.50
N ASP A 70 5.67 -12.82 -3.73
CA ASP A 70 6.16 -13.75 -2.71
C ASP A 70 6.82 -13.03 -1.54
N GLY A 71 7.46 -11.87 -1.78
CA GLY A 71 7.99 -11.01 -0.72
C GLY A 71 6.89 -10.56 0.25
N TYR A 72 5.75 -10.05 -0.26
CA TYR A 72 4.60 -9.72 0.59
C TYR A 72 3.99 -10.96 1.24
N ASN A 73 3.84 -12.07 0.52
CA ASN A 73 3.31 -13.31 1.07
C ASN A 73 4.13 -13.81 2.26
N LEU A 74 5.45 -13.72 2.18
CA LEU A 74 6.35 -14.12 3.27
C LEU A 74 6.33 -13.12 4.43
N ALA A 75 6.30 -11.83 4.15
CA ALA A 75 6.22 -10.79 5.16
C ALA A 75 4.92 -10.89 5.97
N LEU A 76 3.78 -11.05 5.32
CA LEU A 76 2.47 -11.10 5.97
C LEU A 76 2.22 -12.36 6.79
N LYS A 77 3.04 -13.41 6.67
CA LYS A 77 3.05 -14.54 7.62
C LYS A 77 3.53 -14.14 9.01
N GLN A 78 4.31 -13.06 9.12
CA GLN A 78 4.90 -12.57 10.38
C GLN A 78 4.11 -11.39 10.96
N VAL A 79 3.01 -10.96 10.32
CA VAL A 79 2.16 -9.84 10.75
C VAL A 79 0.87 -10.36 11.36
N GLU A 80 0.50 -9.82 12.53
CA GLU A 80 -0.76 -10.13 13.21
C GLU A 80 -1.56 -8.84 13.40
N ALA A 81 -2.48 -8.57 12.46
CA ALA A 81 -3.38 -7.42 12.46
C ALA A 81 -4.75 -7.79 11.90
N GLU A 82 -5.76 -6.97 12.14
CA GLU A 82 -7.08 -7.12 11.52
C GLU A 82 -7.01 -6.70 10.05
N TYR A 83 -6.42 -5.54 9.79
CA TYR A 83 -6.19 -4.98 8.46
C TYR A 83 -4.71 -4.84 8.17
N VAL A 84 -4.34 -5.04 6.92
CA VAL A 84 -2.99 -4.73 6.41
C VAL A 84 -3.08 -3.76 5.25
N VAL A 85 -2.10 -2.89 5.16
CA VAL A 85 -1.88 -2.04 3.99
C VAL A 85 -0.59 -2.46 3.31
N LEU A 86 -0.68 -2.96 2.08
CA LEU A 86 0.47 -3.09 1.23
C LEU A 86 0.77 -1.70 0.67
N LEU A 87 1.91 -1.13 1.02
CA LEU A 87 2.28 0.23 0.66
C LEU A 87 3.64 0.23 -0.05
N ASN A 88 3.72 0.88 -1.21
CA ASN A 88 5.00 1.08 -1.88
C ASN A 88 5.92 2.02 -1.10
N SER A 89 7.22 1.84 -1.25
CA SER A 89 8.26 2.64 -0.57
C SER A 89 8.38 4.08 -1.07
N ASP A 90 7.71 4.44 -2.16
CA ASP A 90 7.72 5.76 -2.81
C ASP A 90 6.38 6.52 -2.66
N VAL A 91 5.58 6.15 -1.67
CA VAL A 91 4.28 6.80 -1.38
C VAL A 91 4.40 7.76 -0.21
N GLU A 92 4.03 9.02 -0.42
CA GLU A 92 3.79 10.01 0.63
C GLU A 92 2.34 9.90 1.12
N VAL A 93 2.13 9.73 2.42
CA VAL A 93 0.80 9.68 3.03
C VAL A 93 0.49 10.98 3.79
N THR A 94 -0.79 11.24 4.03
CA THR A 94 -1.30 12.45 4.67
C THR A 94 -1.92 12.16 6.03
N GLU A 95 -2.24 13.20 6.80
CA GLU A 95 -2.97 13.06 8.07
C GLU A 95 -4.29 12.29 7.88
N HIS A 96 -4.59 11.40 8.82
CA HIS A 96 -5.82 10.61 8.88
C HIS A 96 -6.11 9.76 7.64
N TRP A 97 -5.07 9.33 6.90
CA TRP A 97 -5.25 8.59 5.67
C TRP A 97 -5.81 7.17 5.87
N LEU A 98 -5.60 6.56 7.04
CA LEU A 98 -6.11 5.23 7.39
C LEU A 98 -7.52 5.26 7.97
N VAL A 99 -7.88 6.35 8.65
CA VAL A 99 -9.15 6.46 9.37
C VAL A 99 -10.37 6.18 8.49
N PRO A 100 -10.57 6.87 7.34
CA PRO A 100 -11.75 6.64 6.51
C PRO A 100 -11.77 5.25 5.87
N LEU A 101 -10.59 4.64 5.62
CA LEU A 101 -10.51 3.29 5.07
C LEU A 101 -10.95 2.26 6.11
N ALA A 102 -10.45 2.38 7.34
CA ALA A 102 -10.81 1.48 8.44
C ALA A 102 -12.29 1.61 8.81
N GLU A 103 -12.81 2.84 8.95
CA GLU A 103 -14.22 3.08 9.24
C GLU A 103 -15.14 2.49 8.16
N TYR A 104 -14.75 2.62 6.89
CA TYR A 104 -15.51 2.01 5.79
C TYR A 104 -15.50 0.48 5.88
N MET A 105 -14.33 -0.12 6.08
CA MET A 105 -14.21 -1.59 6.20
C MET A 105 -14.91 -2.16 7.43
N ASP A 106 -14.93 -1.41 8.56
CA ASP A 106 -15.67 -1.79 9.77
C ASP A 106 -17.20 -1.78 9.54
N ALA A 107 -17.69 -0.82 8.76
CA ALA A 107 -19.10 -0.68 8.45
C ALA A 107 -19.59 -1.62 7.33
N HIS A 108 -18.67 -2.16 6.52
CA HIS A 108 -18.96 -2.97 5.33
C HIS A 108 -18.20 -4.30 5.38
N LEU A 109 -18.76 -5.26 6.12
CA LEU A 109 -18.13 -6.57 6.33
C LEU A 109 -17.99 -7.41 5.05
N GLU A 110 -18.79 -7.11 4.03
CA GLU A 110 -18.73 -7.71 2.70
C GLU A 110 -17.55 -7.20 1.85
N THR A 111 -16.91 -6.10 2.29
CA THR A 111 -15.76 -5.53 1.58
C THR A 111 -14.46 -6.18 2.06
N ALA A 112 -13.78 -6.91 1.19
CA ALA A 112 -12.50 -7.55 1.50
C ALA A 112 -11.33 -6.57 1.45
N ALA A 113 -11.34 -5.64 0.46
CA ALA A 113 -10.26 -4.69 0.24
C ALA A 113 -10.76 -3.35 -0.31
N CYS A 114 -9.97 -2.30 -0.07
CA CYS A 114 -10.18 -0.98 -0.67
C CYS A 114 -8.84 -0.31 -0.97
N GLN A 115 -8.87 0.80 -1.68
CA GLN A 115 -7.71 1.66 -1.90
C GLN A 115 -8.10 3.13 -1.73
N PRO A 116 -7.18 3.99 -1.27
CA PRO A 116 -7.37 5.42 -1.32
C PRO A 116 -7.21 5.95 -2.74
N LYS A 117 -7.64 7.17 -2.97
CA LYS A 117 -7.30 7.94 -4.16
C LYS A 117 -5.81 8.28 -4.14
N ILE A 118 -5.10 7.98 -5.23
CA ILE A 118 -3.66 8.18 -5.35
C ILE A 118 -3.38 9.29 -6.37
N ARG A 119 -2.65 10.32 -5.93
CA ARG A 119 -2.25 11.47 -6.76
C ARG A 119 -0.76 11.44 -7.04
N SER A 120 -0.38 12.04 -8.16
CA SER A 120 1.03 12.14 -8.54
C SER A 120 1.80 12.98 -7.51
N TRP A 121 2.91 12.44 -7.01
CA TRP A 121 3.80 13.16 -6.10
C TRP A 121 4.46 14.36 -6.80
N ARG A 122 4.78 14.23 -8.08
CA ARG A 122 5.41 15.29 -8.89
C ARG A 122 4.42 16.38 -9.30
N ASN A 123 3.17 16.03 -9.54
CA ASN A 123 2.11 16.95 -9.91
C ASN A 123 0.87 16.67 -9.05
N LYS A 124 0.83 17.26 -7.85
CA LYS A 124 -0.20 17.00 -6.84
C LYS A 124 -1.63 17.37 -7.26
N GLY A 125 -1.81 18.05 -8.38
CA GLY A 125 -3.11 18.33 -8.98
C GLY A 125 -3.63 17.24 -9.92
N GLN A 126 -2.84 16.20 -10.20
CA GLN A 126 -3.21 15.12 -11.11
C GLN A 126 -3.23 13.77 -10.39
N PHE A 127 -3.98 12.84 -10.96
CA PHE A 127 -3.96 11.44 -10.48
C PHE A 127 -2.62 10.77 -10.81
N GLU A 128 -2.29 9.74 -10.01
CA GLU A 128 -1.14 8.89 -10.31
C GLU A 128 -1.45 7.95 -11.48
N TYR A 129 -0.40 7.55 -12.16
CA TYR A 129 -0.48 6.67 -13.32
C TYR A 129 -1.03 5.28 -12.97
N ALA A 130 -0.62 4.69 -11.85
CA ALA A 130 -0.98 3.33 -11.44
C ALA A 130 -2.02 3.34 -10.32
N GLY A 131 -3.27 3.01 -10.66
CA GLY A 131 -4.35 2.85 -9.70
C GLY A 131 -5.22 4.09 -9.48
N ALA A 132 -4.69 5.30 -9.66
CA ALA A 132 -5.44 6.56 -9.58
C ALA A 132 -6.59 6.56 -8.54
N ALA A 133 -7.86 6.61 -8.96
CA ALA A 133 -9.04 6.57 -8.08
C ALA A 133 -9.85 5.26 -8.20
N GLY A 134 -9.17 4.12 -8.42
CA GLY A 134 -9.75 2.79 -8.53
C GLY A 134 -9.72 2.21 -9.93
N GLY A 135 -9.49 0.90 -10.00
CA GLY A 135 -9.27 0.16 -11.23
C GLY A 135 -10.49 -0.58 -11.76
N PHE A 136 -10.60 -0.65 -13.07
CA PHE A 136 -11.66 -1.31 -13.83
C PHE A 136 -11.08 -2.13 -14.96
N ILE A 137 -11.92 -2.94 -15.58
CA ILE A 137 -11.63 -3.67 -16.81
C ILE A 137 -12.78 -3.47 -17.78
N ASP A 138 -12.48 -3.27 -19.07
CA ASP A 138 -13.50 -3.17 -20.09
C ASP A 138 -13.97 -4.56 -20.57
N ARG A 139 -14.96 -4.58 -21.45
CA ARG A 139 -15.51 -5.84 -22.01
C ARG A 139 -14.52 -6.65 -22.86
N TYR A 140 -13.40 -6.08 -23.22
CA TYR A 140 -12.34 -6.74 -24.00
C TYR A 140 -11.15 -7.17 -23.14
N GLY A 141 -11.19 -6.90 -21.83
CA GLY A 141 -10.12 -7.25 -20.90
C GLY A 141 -9.05 -6.18 -20.71
N TYR A 142 -9.23 -4.97 -21.23
CA TYR A 142 -8.26 -3.88 -21.03
C TYR A 142 -8.46 -3.21 -19.68
N PRO A 143 -7.43 -3.13 -18.82
CA PRO A 143 -7.50 -2.43 -17.56
C PRO A 143 -7.44 -0.92 -17.75
N PHE A 144 -8.20 -0.19 -16.95
CA PHE A 144 -8.16 1.27 -16.86
C PHE A 144 -8.50 1.73 -15.44
N CYS A 145 -8.30 3.01 -15.13
CA CYS A 145 -8.60 3.59 -13.82
C CYS A 145 -9.49 4.83 -13.96
N ARG A 146 -10.27 5.13 -12.92
CA ARG A 146 -10.84 6.47 -12.77
C ARG A 146 -9.68 7.46 -12.59
N GLY A 147 -9.68 8.54 -13.38
CA GLY A 147 -8.58 9.52 -13.39
C GLY A 147 -7.46 9.21 -14.37
N ARG A 148 -7.49 8.01 -15.04
CA ARG A 148 -6.54 7.68 -16.08
C ARG A 148 -7.07 6.65 -17.06
N ILE A 149 -6.98 6.98 -18.35
CA ILE A 149 -7.22 6.03 -19.45
C ILE A 149 -6.02 6.07 -20.40
N MET A 150 -5.30 4.96 -20.52
CA MET A 150 -4.05 4.87 -21.30
C MET A 150 -3.03 5.95 -20.89
N GLY A 151 -2.60 6.80 -21.81
CA GLY A 151 -1.66 7.90 -21.56
C GLY A 151 -2.31 9.21 -21.10
N VAL A 152 -3.63 9.26 -20.99
CA VAL A 152 -4.36 10.47 -20.54
C VAL A 152 -4.58 10.37 -19.03
N VAL A 153 -4.02 11.32 -18.30
CA VAL A 153 -4.18 11.48 -16.84
C VAL A 153 -5.01 12.74 -16.59
N GLU A 154 -6.04 12.61 -15.77
CA GLU A 154 -6.93 13.71 -15.42
C GLU A 154 -6.38 14.54 -14.25
N GLU A 155 -6.82 15.80 -14.18
CA GLU A 155 -6.69 16.61 -12.97
C GLU A 155 -7.72 16.15 -11.93
N ASP A 156 -7.29 16.12 -10.65
CA ASP A 156 -8.18 15.88 -9.53
C ASP A 156 -8.95 17.16 -9.18
N LYS A 157 -10.23 17.17 -9.50
CA LYS A 157 -11.20 18.24 -9.19
C LYS A 157 -12.28 17.78 -8.20
N GLY A 158 -12.05 16.68 -7.50
CA GLY A 158 -13.02 16.05 -6.60
C GLY A 158 -14.06 15.17 -7.33
N GLN A 159 -13.92 14.97 -8.64
CA GLN A 159 -14.88 14.19 -9.44
C GLN A 159 -14.98 12.71 -9.04
N TYR A 160 -13.98 12.20 -8.29
CA TYR A 160 -13.91 10.81 -7.83
C TYR A 160 -13.81 10.70 -6.30
N ASP A 161 -14.39 11.63 -5.54
CA ASP A 161 -14.39 11.59 -4.07
C ASP A 161 -15.46 10.64 -3.50
N THR A 162 -16.30 10.04 -4.35
CA THR A 162 -17.31 9.07 -3.92
C THR A 162 -16.76 7.66 -3.87
N VAL A 163 -17.11 6.93 -2.81
CA VAL A 163 -16.81 5.51 -2.69
C VAL A 163 -17.65 4.71 -3.68
N ILE A 164 -17.02 3.83 -4.44
CA ILE A 164 -17.70 2.91 -5.37
C ILE A 164 -17.02 1.55 -5.39
N PRO A 165 -17.72 0.47 -5.77
CA PRO A 165 -17.06 -0.81 -6.07
C PRO A 165 -16.09 -0.67 -7.24
N ILE A 166 -14.95 -1.34 -7.13
CA ILE A 166 -13.88 -1.37 -8.15
C ILE A 166 -13.59 -2.80 -8.55
N PHE A 167 -13.02 -3.01 -9.74
CA PHE A 167 -12.64 -4.35 -10.21
C PHE A 167 -11.28 -4.79 -9.66
N TRP A 168 -10.33 -3.87 -9.54
CA TRP A 168 -9.02 -4.13 -8.95
C TRP A 168 -8.51 -2.92 -8.17
N ALA A 169 -7.76 -3.19 -7.10
CA ALA A 169 -7.05 -2.21 -6.32
C ALA A 169 -5.54 -2.28 -6.61
N THR A 170 -4.87 -1.14 -6.54
CA THR A 170 -3.43 -1.07 -6.79
C THR A 170 -2.62 -1.55 -5.61
N GLY A 171 -1.54 -2.28 -5.87
CA GLY A 171 -0.55 -2.64 -4.85
C GLY A 171 0.27 -1.47 -4.32
N ALA A 172 0.12 -0.25 -4.90
CA ALA A 172 0.79 0.93 -4.38
C ALA A 172 0.25 1.36 -3.00
N ALA A 173 -1.05 1.13 -2.72
CA ALA A 173 -1.68 1.36 -1.42
C ALA A 173 -2.94 0.48 -1.31
N LEU A 174 -2.77 -0.81 -1.13
CA LEU A 174 -3.87 -1.77 -0.97
C LEU A 174 -4.20 -1.96 0.51
N PHE A 175 -5.37 -1.50 0.94
CA PHE A 175 -5.92 -1.77 2.28
C PHE A 175 -6.80 -3.01 2.21
N ILE A 176 -6.47 -4.07 2.97
CA ILE A 176 -7.16 -5.36 2.89
C ILE A 176 -7.31 -5.99 4.27
N ARG A 177 -8.41 -6.73 4.48
CA ARG A 177 -8.59 -7.58 5.65
C ARG A 177 -7.59 -8.75 5.58
N LEU A 178 -6.75 -8.91 6.59
CA LEU A 178 -5.69 -9.93 6.57
C LEU A 178 -6.24 -11.36 6.49
N ALA A 179 -7.40 -11.61 7.10
CA ALA A 179 -8.08 -12.90 7.01
C ALA A 179 -8.46 -13.24 5.55
N ASP A 180 -9.05 -12.28 4.83
CA ASP A 180 -9.45 -12.46 3.43
C ASP A 180 -8.22 -12.62 2.51
N TYR A 181 -7.14 -11.87 2.78
CA TYR A 181 -5.86 -12.05 2.08
C TYR A 181 -5.32 -13.48 2.22
N ARG A 182 -5.35 -14.02 3.44
CA ARG A 182 -4.89 -15.37 3.74
C ARG A 182 -5.81 -16.45 3.14
N GLU A 183 -7.12 -16.24 3.19
CA GLU A 183 -8.11 -17.15 2.59
C GLU A 183 -7.99 -17.21 1.07
N ALA A 184 -7.73 -16.07 0.43
CA ALA A 184 -7.49 -16.00 -1.02
C ALA A 184 -6.15 -16.65 -1.44
N GLY A 185 -5.27 -17.00 -0.50
CA GLY A 185 -3.95 -17.59 -0.77
C GLY A 185 -2.85 -16.57 -1.01
N GLY A 186 -3.09 -15.29 -0.77
CA GLY A 186 -2.15 -14.19 -0.98
C GLY A 186 -2.07 -13.73 -2.44
N LEU A 187 -0.96 -13.05 -2.77
CA LEU A 187 -0.65 -12.64 -4.15
C LEU A 187 -0.10 -13.81 -4.96
N ASP A 188 -0.41 -13.83 -6.26
CA ASP A 188 0.10 -14.89 -7.16
C ASP A 188 1.55 -14.63 -7.55
N GLY A 189 2.48 -15.39 -7.02
CA GLY A 189 3.93 -15.28 -7.29
C GLY A 189 4.38 -15.68 -8.70
N ARG A 190 3.44 -16.09 -9.56
CA ARG A 190 3.75 -16.42 -10.98
C ARG A 190 3.82 -15.17 -11.88
N PHE A 191 3.46 -13.99 -11.37
CA PHE A 191 3.46 -12.70 -12.07
C PHE A 191 4.58 -11.78 -11.58
#